data_107e34482f07746385688158bdf7428f
#
_entry.id   107e34482f07746385688158bdf7428f
#
_cell.length_a   1.000
_cell.length_b   1.000
_cell.length_c   1.000
_cell.angle_alpha   90.00
_cell.angle_beta   90.00
_cell.angle_gamma   90.00
#
_symmetry.space_group_name_H-M   'P 1'
#
loop_
_entity.id
_entity.type
_entity.pdbx_description
1 polymer ?
#
loop_
_entity_poly.entity_id
_entity_poly.type
_entity_poly.pdbx_seq_one_letter_code
_entity_poly.pdbx_strand_id
1 'polypeptide(L)'
;YISDSAMVVVVDTNKPQMTECPELLKRSKTIAVLDHHRQSSTVIDNAVLSYIEPYSSSTCEMVAEVLQYIVDDIKVPSIEADCLYAGIMIDTRNFMNRTGVRTFDAAAYL
;
A
#
# COMPACT_ATOMS: atom_id res chain seq x y z
N TYR A 1 7.65 18.96 10.96
CA TYR A 1 6.48 19.22 11.84
C TYR A 1 5.25 18.60 11.19
N ILE A 2 4.58 17.70 11.92
CA ILE A 2 3.35 17.04 11.43
C ILE A 2 2.19 17.54 12.27
N SER A 3 1.15 18.04 11.59
CA SER A 3 -0.09 18.49 12.23
C SER A 3 -0.85 17.32 12.85
N ASP A 4 -1.54 17.54 13.96
CA ASP A 4 -2.40 16.53 14.60
C ASP A 4 -3.61 16.13 13.71
N SER A 5 -3.91 16.94 12.68
CA SER A 5 -4.92 16.64 11.66
C SER A 5 -4.37 15.88 10.45
N ALA A 6 -3.07 15.58 10.42
CA ALA A 6 -2.46 14.87 9.31
C ALA A 6 -2.93 13.42 9.28
N MET A 7 -3.30 12.94 8.09
CA MET A 7 -3.50 11.52 7.83
C MET A 7 -2.15 10.83 7.65
N VAL A 8 -1.96 9.70 8.31
CA VAL A 8 -0.79 8.82 8.14
C VAL A 8 -1.21 7.62 7.32
N VAL A 9 -0.56 7.42 6.18
CA VAL A 9 -0.75 6.23 5.36
C VAL A 9 0.48 5.34 5.52
N VAL A 10 0.25 4.14 6.03
CA VAL A 10 1.29 3.10 6.18
C VAL A 10 1.14 2.12 5.03
N VAL A 11 2.21 1.90 4.31
CA VAL A 11 2.25 0.98 3.17
C VAL A 11 3.30 -0.09 3.37
N ASP A 12 3.02 -1.29 2.87
CA ASP A 12 3.95 -2.43 2.81
C ASP A 12 4.40 -2.98 4.17
N THR A 13 3.69 -2.62 5.23
CA THR A 13 3.79 -3.25 6.55
C THR A 13 2.52 -3.04 7.35
N ASN A 14 2.18 -4.01 8.20
CA ASN A 14 1.10 -3.90 9.19
C ASN A 14 1.63 -3.91 10.63
N LYS A 15 2.95 -3.89 10.82
CA LYS A 15 3.63 -3.99 12.12
C LYS A 15 4.19 -2.63 12.54
N PRO A 16 3.83 -2.11 13.73
CA PRO A 16 4.33 -0.81 14.20
C PRO A 16 5.84 -0.69 14.19
N GLN A 17 6.53 -1.75 14.62
CA GLN A 17 8.00 -1.76 14.74
C GLN A 17 8.75 -1.80 13.40
N MET A 18 8.04 -2.09 12.30
CA MET A 18 8.61 -2.11 10.96
C MET A 18 8.46 -0.77 10.24
N THR A 19 7.71 0.17 10.82
CA THR A 19 7.59 1.52 10.26
C THR A 19 8.84 2.33 10.56
N GLU A 20 9.22 3.22 9.65
CA GLU A 20 10.40 4.08 9.81
C GLU A 20 10.26 5.08 10.98
N CYS A 21 9.04 5.46 11.33
CA CYS A 21 8.75 6.40 12.41
C CYS A 21 7.51 5.97 13.21
N PRO A 22 7.64 5.01 14.14
CA PRO A 22 6.52 4.50 14.95
C PRO A 22 5.80 5.56 15.79
N GLU A 23 6.49 6.67 16.14
CA GLU A 23 5.91 7.77 16.89
C GLU A 23 4.74 8.44 16.17
N LEU A 24 4.73 8.42 14.83
CA LEU A 24 3.63 8.96 14.03
C LEU A 24 2.32 8.22 14.28
N LEU A 25 2.39 6.91 14.52
CA LEU A 25 1.22 6.09 14.82
C LEU A 25 0.57 6.46 16.16
N LYS A 26 1.33 7.05 17.07
CA LYS A 26 0.81 7.52 18.38
C LYS A 26 0.23 8.92 18.29
N ARG A 27 0.68 9.74 17.34
CA ARG A 27 0.32 11.15 17.21
C ARG A 27 -0.88 11.36 16.29
N SER A 28 -0.97 10.61 15.20
CA SER A 28 -2.09 10.74 14.26
C SER A 28 -3.33 10.02 14.78
N LYS A 29 -4.49 10.67 14.58
CA LYS A 29 -5.81 10.07 14.84
C LYS A 29 -6.41 9.42 13.59
N THR A 30 -5.80 9.65 12.44
CA THR A 30 -6.28 9.14 11.14
C THR A 30 -5.16 8.35 10.48
N ILE A 31 -5.20 7.04 10.65
CA ILE A 31 -4.20 6.11 10.13
C ILE A 31 -4.89 5.15 9.16
N ALA A 32 -4.35 5.02 7.96
CA ALA A 32 -4.73 3.99 7.00
C ALA A 32 -3.54 3.05 6.75
N VAL A 33 -3.79 1.76 6.72
CA VAL A 33 -2.78 0.73 6.48
C VAL A 33 -3.15 -0.04 5.22
N LEU A 34 -2.22 -0.12 4.27
CA LEU A 34 -2.32 -0.96 3.07
C LEU A 34 -1.12 -1.90 3.03
N ASP A 35 -1.37 -3.20 3.09
CA ASP A 35 -0.29 -4.19 3.15
C ASP A 35 -0.71 -5.53 2.57
N HIS A 36 0.23 -6.24 1.93
CA HIS A 36 0.01 -7.58 1.40
C HIS A 36 0.65 -8.69 2.25
N HIS A 37 1.31 -8.34 3.33
CA HIS A 37 1.89 -9.32 4.24
C HIS A 37 0.83 -9.93 5.16
N ARG A 38 1.05 -11.17 5.57
CA ARG A 38 0.18 -11.81 6.57
C ARG A 38 0.28 -11.10 7.90
N GLN A 39 -0.84 -10.93 8.55
CA GLN A 39 -0.89 -10.39 9.91
C GLN A 39 -0.25 -11.34 10.92
N SER A 40 0.39 -10.77 11.92
CA SER A 40 0.91 -11.47 13.10
C SER A 40 0.16 -11.00 14.36
N SER A 41 0.61 -11.45 15.53
CA SER A 41 0.06 -11.01 16.81
C SER A 41 0.31 -9.50 17.09
N THR A 42 1.28 -8.89 16.42
CA THR A 42 1.64 -7.47 16.60
C THR A 42 1.26 -6.71 15.34
N VAL A 43 0.12 -6.01 15.39
CA VAL A 43 -0.42 -5.22 14.27
C VAL A 43 -0.65 -3.77 14.69
N ILE A 44 -0.80 -2.88 13.71
CA ILE A 44 -1.26 -1.51 13.94
C ILE A 44 -2.76 -1.58 14.24
N ASP A 45 -3.14 -1.42 15.50
CA ASP A 45 -4.50 -1.65 16.01
C ASP A 45 -5.36 -0.39 16.07
N ASN A 46 -4.76 0.79 15.94
CA ASN A 46 -5.44 2.09 15.99
C ASN A 46 -5.71 2.69 14.59
N ALA A 47 -5.60 1.91 13.54
CA ALA A 47 -5.93 2.35 12.19
C ALA A 47 -7.45 2.49 12.00
N VAL A 48 -7.88 3.58 11.35
CA VAL A 48 -9.28 3.78 10.95
C VAL A 48 -9.62 2.99 9.68
N LEU A 49 -8.60 2.66 8.88
CA LEU A 49 -8.68 1.77 7.73
C LEU A 49 -7.50 0.81 7.78
N SER A 50 -7.79 -0.48 7.72
CA SER A 50 -6.76 -1.52 7.62
C SER A 50 -7.14 -2.44 6.45
N TYR A 51 -6.46 -2.25 5.32
CA TYR A 51 -6.64 -3.06 4.12
C TYR A 51 -5.44 -3.99 3.96
N ILE A 52 -5.60 -5.20 4.44
CA ILE A 52 -4.57 -6.24 4.42
C ILE A 52 -5.02 -7.35 3.48
N GLU A 53 -4.27 -7.54 2.38
CA GLU A 53 -4.62 -8.50 1.32
C GLU A 53 -3.46 -9.43 0.99
N PRO A 54 -3.31 -10.56 1.71
CA PRO A 54 -2.18 -11.48 1.54
C PRO A 54 -2.14 -12.19 0.17
N TYR A 55 -3.20 -12.12 -0.59
CA TYR A 55 -3.27 -12.71 -1.94
C TYR A 55 -2.86 -11.74 -3.04
N SER A 56 -2.74 -10.46 -2.73
CA SER A 56 -2.17 -9.47 -3.64
C SER A 56 -0.68 -9.76 -3.89
N SER A 57 -0.20 -9.48 -5.09
CA SER A 57 1.20 -9.72 -5.45
C SER A 57 2.16 -8.77 -4.71
N SER A 58 1.69 -7.55 -4.47
CA SER A 58 2.47 -6.47 -3.87
C SER A 58 1.57 -5.39 -3.31
N THR A 59 2.08 -4.57 -2.42
CA THR A 59 1.38 -3.35 -2.00
C THR A 59 1.27 -2.33 -3.14
N CYS A 60 2.20 -2.32 -4.09
CA CYS A 60 2.11 -1.49 -5.30
C CYS A 60 0.90 -1.86 -6.17
N GLU A 61 0.57 -3.15 -6.31
CA GLU A 61 -0.67 -3.61 -6.96
C GLU A 61 -1.90 -3.04 -6.25
N MET A 62 -1.94 -3.17 -4.91
CA MET A 62 -3.05 -2.66 -4.11
C MET A 62 -3.22 -1.14 -4.24
N VAL A 63 -2.13 -0.38 -4.23
CA VAL A 63 -2.16 1.07 -4.42
C VAL A 63 -2.68 1.41 -5.81
N ALA A 64 -2.20 0.74 -6.87
CA ALA A 64 -2.67 0.96 -8.22
C ALA A 64 -4.18 0.67 -8.38
N GLU A 65 -4.70 -0.37 -7.71
CA GLU A 65 -6.15 -0.64 -7.66
C GLU A 65 -6.92 0.46 -6.93
N VAL A 66 -6.46 0.85 -5.73
CA VAL A 66 -7.15 1.85 -4.90
C VAL A 66 -7.22 3.20 -5.59
N LEU A 67 -6.16 3.62 -6.31
CA LEU A 67 -6.12 4.88 -7.04
C LEU A 67 -7.29 5.01 -8.04
N GLN A 68 -7.74 3.92 -8.62
CA GLN A 68 -8.85 3.93 -9.59
C GLN A 68 -10.21 4.26 -8.95
N TYR A 69 -10.32 4.21 -7.62
CA TYR A 69 -11.57 4.43 -6.87
C TYR A 69 -11.55 5.66 -5.96
N ILE A 70 -10.38 6.26 -5.71
CA ILE A 70 -10.28 7.44 -4.82
C ILE A 70 -10.91 8.66 -5.46
N VAL A 71 -10.62 8.90 -6.73
CA VAL A 71 -11.13 10.03 -7.51
C VAL A 71 -11.36 9.57 -8.95
N ASP A 72 -12.46 10.02 -9.53
CA ASP A 72 -12.73 9.79 -10.95
C ASP A 72 -11.65 10.46 -11.81
N ASP A 73 -11.22 9.76 -12.86
CA ASP A 73 -10.24 10.24 -13.86
C ASP A 73 -8.87 10.67 -13.27
N ILE A 74 -8.43 10.03 -12.18
CA ILE A 74 -7.09 10.27 -11.64
C ILE A 74 -6.03 9.91 -12.69
N LYS A 75 -5.13 10.85 -12.96
CA LYS A 75 -3.98 10.62 -13.85
C LYS A 75 -2.74 10.41 -13.00
N VAL A 76 -2.18 9.22 -13.05
CA VAL A 76 -0.92 8.92 -12.39
C VAL A 76 0.22 9.48 -13.26
N PRO A 77 1.08 10.38 -12.74
CA PRO A 77 2.24 10.83 -13.49
C PRO A 77 3.16 9.69 -13.90
N SER A 78 3.79 9.78 -15.05
CA SER A 78 4.60 8.68 -15.62
C SER A 78 5.65 8.15 -14.66
N ILE A 79 6.35 9.02 -13.94
CA ILE A 79 7.39 8.59 -12.99
C ILE A 79 6.80 7.82 -11.80
N GLU A 80 5.61 8.19 -11.33
CA GLU A 80 4.92 7.49 -10.25
C GLU A 80 4.39 6.13 -10.73
N ALA A 81 3.86 6.09 -11.95
CA ALA A 81 3.45 4.85 -12.60
C ALA A 81 4.64 3.89 -12.78
N ASP A 82 5.78 4.38 -13.25
CA ASP A 82 7.01 3.60 -13.39
C ASP A 82 7.48 3.03 -12.04
N CYS A 83 7.41 3.83 -10.96
CA CYS A 83 7.77 3.37 -9.62
C CYS A 83 6.84 2.28 -9.10
N LEU A 84 5.53 2.45 -9.24
CA LEU A 84 4.54 1.44 -8.85
C LEU A 84 4.71 0.15 -9.67
N TYR A 85 4.90 0.29 -10.97
CA TYR A 85 5.14 -0.84 -11.85
C TYR A 85 6.43 -1.59 -11.47
N ALA A 86 7.52 -0.86 -11.17
CA ALA A 86 8.77 -1.45 -10.71
C ALA A 86 8.59 -2.24 -9.39
N GLY A 87 7.78 -1.73 -8.46
CA GLY A 87 7.44 -2.45 -7.22
C GLY A 87 6.71 -3.76 -7.50
N ILE A 88 5.73 -3.77 -8.41
CA ILE A 88 5.07 -5.00 -8.86
C ILE A 88 6.08 -5.99 -9.46
N MET A 89 6.97 -5.50 -10.31
CA MET A 89 8.01 -6.32 -10.96
C MET A 89 8.95 -6.98 -9.95
N ILE A 90 9.37 -6.24 -8.92
CA ILE A 90 10.29 -6.74 -7.88
C ILE A 90 9.61 -7.85 -7.07
N ASP A 91 8.42 -7.62 -6.55
CA ASP A 91 7.70 -8.56 -5.69
C ASP A 91 7.27 -9.83 -6.44
N THR A 92 6.95 -9.69 -7.71
CA THR A 92 6.55 -10.82 -8.57
C THR A 92 7.71 -11.52 -9.26
N ARG A 93 8.95 -11.04 -9.10
CA ARG A 93 10.11 -11.50 -9.87
C ARG A 93 9.81 -11.52 -11.37
N ASN A 94 9.49 -10.35 -11.92
CA ASN A 94 9.11 -10.18 -13.32
C ASN A 94 7.88 -11.04 -13.72
N PHE A 95 6.82 -10.98 -12.92
CA PHE A 95 5.57 -11.75 -13.12
C PHE A 95 5.73 -13.28 -13.08
N MET A 96 6.81 -13.78 -12.51
CA MET A 96 7.06 -15.22 -12.39
C MET A 96 6.42 -15.83 -11.13
N ASN A 97 6.18 -15.01 -10.09
CA ASN A 97 5.67 -15.47 -8.81
C ASN A 97 4.48 -14.63 -8.34
N ARG A 98 3.53 -15.27 -7.65
CA ARG A 98 2.39 -14.60 -6.98
C ARG A 98 1.61 -13.66 -7.89
N THR A 99 1.61 -13.92 -9.18
CA THR A 99 0.98 -13.10 -10.21
C THR A 99 -0.40 -13.66 -10.53
N GLY A 100 -1.40 -12.78 -10.56
CA GLY A 100 -2.77 -13.11 -10.90
C GLY A 100 -3.35 -12.11 -11.89
N VAL A 101 -4.63 -12.26 -12.22
CA VAL A 101 -5.34 -11.34 -13.14
C VAL A 101 -5.28 -9.92 -12.62
N ARG A 102 -5.52 -9.71 -11.33
CA ARG A 102 -5.44 -8.38 -10.70
C ARG A 102 -4.07 -7.72 -10.85
N THR A 103 -2.99 -8.52 -10.80
CA THR A 103 -1.63 -8.02 -11.02
C THR A 103 -1.46 -7.45 -12.43
N PHE A 104 -1.97 -8.17 -13.44
CA PHE A 104 -1.93 -7.69 -14.83
C PHE A 104 -2.85 -6.50 -15.06
N ASP A 105 -4.02 -6.46 -14.44
CA ASP A 105 -4.94 -5.32 -14.52
C ASP A 105 -4.31 -4.06 -13.91
N ALA A 106 -3.67 -4.17 -12.74
CA ALA A 106 -2.94 -3.09 -12.10
C ALA A 106 -1.77 -2.60 -12.99
N ALA A 107 -0.99 -3.53 -13.53
CA ALA A 107 0.11 -3.20 -14.43
C ALA A 107 -0.36 -2.54 -15.74
N ALA A 108 -1.51 -2.94 -16.27
CA ALA A 108 -2.09 -2.36 -17.48
C ALA A 108 -2.67 -0.95 -17.23
N TYR A 109 -3.14 -0.68 -16.03
CA TYR A 109 -3.63 0.64 -15.62
C TYR A 109 -2.49 1.68 -15.53
N LEU A 110 -1.34 1.27 -15.04
CA LEU A 110 -0.16 2.12 -14.89
C LEU A 110 0.47 2.48 -16.26
#